data_e604a045f298219fdf746098e66a950c
#
_entry.id   e604a045f298219fdf746098e66a950c
#
_cell.length_a   1.000
_cell.length_b   1.000
_cell.length_c   1.000
_cell.angle_alpha   90.00
_cell.angle_beta   90.00
_cell.angle_gamma   90.00
#
_symmetry.space_group_name_H-M   'P 1'
#
loop_
_entity.id
_entity.type
_entity.pdbx_description
1 polymer ?
#
loop_
_entity_poly.entity_id
_entity_poly.type
_entity_poly.pdbx_seq_one_letter_code
_entity_poly.pdbx_strand_id
1 'polypeptide(L)'
;MKESRRTELQIIERIEAFNKENKPFYIVNHSDGKFSLCLPLDMLPDEYYPYCQEAFDAYAEEIGASKLQLSGGHRFGDGYDWQAAFTQAFAGDPNMKKISFDCEASGFFCTSHDLAILEQYGAAFRGICTDTARFIPIVFQGIQRMEQLMKEQERLMKTVRGQLMENPNAIFHIMTPYGNVSLHPMDTKALLDGTRSTIDIEGTRYAAFELLDQEVTASQTDLFNSNCIRMKTEEASLDMIEQTM
;
A
#
# COMPACT_ATOMS: atom_id res chain seq x y z
N MET A 1 7.91 0.81 -36.96
CA MET A 1 7.46 2.22 -36.85
C MET A 1 5.95 2.41 -37.02
N LYS A 2 5.27 1.90 -38.07
CA LYS A 2 3.81 2.06 -38.24
C LYS A 2 2.97 1.29 -37.21
N GLU A 3 3.38 0.11 -36.82
CA GLU A 3 2.68 -0.78 -35.87
C GLU A 3 2.72 -0.24 -34.43
N SER A 4 3.87 0.23 -33.98
CA SER A 4 4.04 0.88 -32.66
C SER A 4 3.14 2.11 -32.50
N ARG A 5 3.06 2.94 -33.54
CA ARG A 5 2.21 4.15 -33.55
C ARG A 5 0.72 3.82 -33.54
N ARG A 6 0.32 2.69 -34.14
CA ARG A 6 -1.07 2.21 -34.13
C ARG A 6 -1.47 1.72 -32.74
N THR A 7 -0.57 0.99 -32.06
CA THR A 7 -0.79 0.52 -30.69
C THR A 7 -0.92 1.69 -29.70
N GLU A 8 -0.07 2.70 -29.84
CA GLU A 8 -0.11 3.91 -28.99
C GLU A 8 -1.43 4.69 -29.16
N LEU A 9 -1.91 4.86 -30.40
CA LEU A 9 -3.20 5.49 -30.66
C LEU A 9 -4.37 4.71 -30.03
N GLN A 10 -4.34 3.38 -30.11
CA GLN A 10 -5.37 2.54 -29.49
C GLN A 10 -5.39 2.68 -27.95
N ILE A 11 -4.22 2.81 -27.30
CA ILE A 11 -4.12 3.04 -25.86
C ILE A 11 -4.75 4.39 -25.51
N ILE A 12 -4.43 5.45 -26.26
CA ILE A 12 -4.97 6.79 -26.04
C ILE A 12 -6.50 6.78 -26.16
N GLU A 13 -7.05 6.19 -27.22
CA GLU A 13 -8.49 6.09 -27.46
C GLU A 13 -9.21 5.35 -26.32
N ARG A 14 -8.63 4.26 -25.80
CA ARG A 14 -9.17 3.50 -24.67
C ARG A 14 -9.21 4.36 -23.40
N ILE A 15 -8.11 5.05 -23.08
CA ILE A 15 -8.02 5.92 -21.90
C ILE A 15 -9.02 7.07 -22.01
N GLU A 16 -9.16 7.71 -23.16
CA GLU A 16 -10.14 8.78 -23.37
C GLU A 16 -11.58 8.28 -23.18
N ALA A 17 -11.89 7.08 -23.69
CA ALA A 17 -13.21 6.46 -23.50
C ALA A 17 -13.46 6.16 -22.02
N PHE A 18 -12.49 5.55 -21.32
CA PHE A 18 -12.59 5.29 -19.89
C PHE A 18 -12.82 6.57 -19.08
N ASN A 19 -12.00 7.59 -19.33
CA ASN A 19 -12.04 8.88 -18.60
C ASN A 19 -13.36 9.63 -18.83
N LYS A 20 -13.99 9.44 -19.97
CA LYS A 20 -15.32 10.00 -20.26
C LYS A 20 -16.44 9.30 -19.49
N GLU A 21 -16.37 7.97 -19.40
CA GLU A 21 -17.44 7.14 -18.88
C GLU A 21 -17.40 6.93 -17.37
N ASN A 22 -16.19 7.01 -16.77
CA ASN A 22 -15.97 6.61 -15.37
C ASN A 22 -15.66 7.78 -14.42
N LYS A 23 -16.03 9.01 -14.80
CA LYS A 23 -15.87 10.16 -13.89
C LYS A 23 -16.49 9.88 -12.52
N PRO A 24 -15.85 10.38 -11.43
CA PRO A 24 -14.67 11.25 -11.39
C PRO A 24 -13.32 10.51 -11.48
N PHE A 25 -13.32 9.19 -11.61
CA PHE A 25 -12.09 8.43 -11.85
C PHE A 25 -11.57 8.67 -13.25
N TYR A 26 -10.24 8.72 -13.38
CA TYR A 26 -9.58 8.80 -14.68
C TYR A 26 -8.25 8.05 -14.69
N ILE A 27 -7.82 7.64 -15.88
CA ILE A 27 -6.54 6.97 -16.09
C ILE A 27 -5.57 7.92 -16.76
N VAL A 28 -4.32 7.91 -16.26
CA VAL A 28 -3.16 8.61 -16.85
C VAL A 28 -2.19 7.58 -17.41
N ASN A 29 -1.65 7.87 -18.60
CA ASN A 29 -0.57 7.09 -19.20
C ASN A 29 0.77 7.76 -18.91
N HIS A 30 1.70 7.00 -18.34
CA HIS A 30 3.06 7.46 -18.07
C HIS A 30 4.04 7.00 -19.16
N SER A 31 5.11 7.77 -19.35
CA SER A 31 6.10 7.49 -20.40
C SER A 31 6.92 6.21 -20.20
N ASP A 32 6.88 5.64 -18.99
CA ASP A 32 7.59 4.41 -18.59
C ASP A 32 6.78 3.12 -18.79
N GLY A 33 5.61 3.22 -19.44
CA GLY A 33 4.70 2.09 -19.67
C GLY A 33 3.84 1.73 -18.45
N LYS A 34 3.78 2.58 -17.43
CA LYS A 34 2.83 2.52 -16.33
C LYS A 34 1.58 3.32 -16.64
N PHE A 35 0.50 2.93 -16.02
CA PHE A 35 -0.77 3.65 -16.01
C PHE A 35 -1.16 3.91 -14.55
N SER A 36 -1.83 5.03 -14.28
CA SER A 36 -2.39 5.33 -12.96
C SER A 36 -3.89 5.52 -13.06
N LEU A 37 -4.64 4.87 -12.20
CA LEU A 37 -6.04 5.21 -11.93
C LEU A 37 -6.07 6.23 -10.80
N CYS A 38 -6.73 7.36 -11.02
CA CYS A 38 -6.68 8.54 -10.17
C CYS A 38 -8.07 8.99 -9.73
N LEU A 39 -8.17 9.44 -8.47
CA LEU A 39 -9.29 10.19 -7.91
C LEU A 39 -8.71 11.33 -7.04
N PRO A 40 -8.45 12.53 -7.60
CA PRO A 40 -7.88 13.66 -6.86
C PRO A 40 -8.98 14.35 -6.04
N LEU A 41 -9.01 14.09 -4.74
CA LEU A 41 -10.11 14.49 -3.84
C LEU A 41 -10.21 16.02 -3.63
N ASP A 42 -9.09 16.71 -3.69
CA ASP A 42 -8.99 18.16 -3.52
C ASP A 42 -9.18 18.95 -4.81
N MET A 43 -9.20 18.27 -5.97
CA MET A 43 -9.36 18.88 -7.29
C MET A 43 -10.60 18.37 -8.04
N LEU A 44 -11.56 17.80 -7.31
CA LEU A 44 -12.80 17.33 -7.92
C LEU A 44 -13.63 18.53 -8.43
N PRO A 45 -14.24 18.42 -9.63
CA PRO A 45 -15.25 19.38 -10.05
C PRO A 45 -16.41 19.47 -9.05
N ASP A 46 -17.03 20.65 -8.93
CA ASP A 46 -18.12 20.90 -7.96
C ASP A 46 -19.25 19.86 -8.04
N GLU A 47 -19.54 19.34 -9.23
CA GLU A 47 -20.57 18.31 -9.47
C GLU A 47 -20.26 16.96 -8.80
N TYR A 48 -19.01 16.72 -8.44
CA TYR A 48 -18.55 15.49 -7.74
C TYR A 48 -18.13 15.77 -6.30
N TYR A 49 -18.13 17.00 -5.83
CA TYR A 49 -17.66 17.31 -4.49
C TYR A 49 -18.80 17.37 -3.48
N PRO A 50 -18.68 16.74 -2.32
CA PRO A 50 -17.67 15.76 -1.90
C PRO A 50 -18.08 14.33 -2.31
N TYR A 51 -17.34 13.72 -3.21
CA TYR A 51 -17.66 12.41 -3.79
C TYR A 51 -17.73 11.30 -2.73
N CYS A 52 -18.91 10.69 -2.58
CA CYS A 52 -19.17 9.55 -1.68
C CYS A 52 -18.78 9.79 -0.19
N GLN A 53 -18.60 11.04 0.23
CA GLN A 53 -18.18 11.41 1.59
C GLN A 53 -19.14 10.87 2.66
N GLU A 54 -20.42 10.70 2.34
CA GLU A 54 -21.44 10.17 3.25
C GLU A 54 -21.10 8.78 3.81
N ALA A 55 -20.39 7.93 3.03
CA ALA A 55 -19.97 6.62 3.48
C ALA A 55 -18.86 6.69 4.54
N PHE A 56 -17.92 7.63 4.38
CA PHE A 56 -16.87 7.88 5.35
C PHE A 56 -17.39 8.62 6.60
N ASP A 57 -18.34 9.54 6.42
CA ASP A 57 -19.01 10.20 7.53
C ASP A 57 -19.82 9.21 8.36
N ALA A 58 -20.47 8.22 7.74
CA ALA A 58 -21.16 7.14 8.44
C ALA A 58 -20.18 6.29 9.28
N TYR A 59 -18.99 5.99 8.74
CA TYR A 59 -17.94 5.31 9.50
C TYR A 59 -17.49 6.13 10.72
N ALA A 60 -17.21 7.43 10.53
CA ALA A 60 -16.82 8.32 11.60
C ALA A 60 -17.87 8.38 12.72
N GLU A 61 -19.15 8.41 12.35
CA GLU A 61 -20.27 8.41 13.30
C GLU A 61 -20.34 7.11 14.12
N GLU A 62 -20.18 5.96 13.45
CA GLU A 62 -20.20 4.66 14.11
C GLU A 62 -19.09 4.50 15.17
N ILE A 63 -17.89 5.00 14.88
CA ILE A 63 -16.77 4.92 15.84
C ILE A 63 -16.77 6.08 16.84
N GLY A 64 -17.77 6.97 16.80
CA GLY A 64 -17.87 8.14 17.68
C GLY A 64 -16.84 9.23 17.39
N ALA A 65 -16.22 9.22 16.19
CA ALA A 65 -15.30 10.27 15.78
C ALA A 65 -16.07 11.55 15.40
N SER A 66 -15.48 12.72 15.73
CA SER A 66 -16.08 13.99 15.32
C SER A 66 -16.00 14.18 13.80
N LYS A 67 -17.13 14.45 13.15
CA LYS A 67 -17.18 14.82 11.72
C LYS A 67 -16.40 16.10 11.40
N LEU A 68 -16.03 16.86 12.43
CA LEU A 68 -15.40 18.18 12.38
C LEU A 68 -14.11 18.22 13.21
N GLN A 69 -13.19 17.30 13.03
CA GLN A 69 -11.84 17.52 13.54
C GLN A 69 -11.13 18.58 12.68
N LEU A 70 -11.55 19.84 12.82
CA LEU A 70 -11.06 20.99 12.04
C LEU A 70 -9.73 21.55 12.52
N SER A 71 -9.09 20.98 13.54
CA SER A 71 -7.79 21.48 14.00
C SER A 71 -6.79 20.32 14.13
N GLY A 72 -6.21 19.92 13.01
CA GLY A 72 -5.15 18.89 12.98
C GLY A 72 -5.64 17.45 13.13
N GLY A 73 -6.94 17.22 13.14
CA GLY A 73 -7.55 15.90 13.13
C GLY A 73 -7.84 15.42 11.71
N HIS A 74 -7.60 14.17 11.49
CA HIS A 74 -7.83 13.49 10.21
C HIS A 74 -9.35 13.37 9.96
N ARG A 75 -9.82 13.85 8.82
CA ARG A 75 -11.18 13.60 8.35
C ARG A 75 -11.16 12.32 7.54
N PHE A 76 -12.04 11.37 7.87
CA PHE A 76 -12.19 10.17 7.04
C PHE A 76 -12.61 10.51 5.61
N GLY A 77 -12.13 9.71 4.65
CA GLY A 77 -12.35 9.90 3.23
C GLY A 77 -11.16 10.51 2.50
N ASP A 78 -9.98 10.45 3.08
CA ASP A 78 -8.73 10.75 2.36
C ASP A 78 -8.31 9.61 1.42
N GLY A 79 -7.22 9.81 0.67
CA GLY A 79 -6.78 8.82 -0.31
C GLY A 79 -6.40 7.47 0.31
N TYR A 80 -5.97 7.42 1.56
CA TYR A 80 -5.67 6.17 2.26
C TYR A 80 -6.94 5.41 2.64
N ASP A 81 -7.97 6.10 3.08
CA ASP A 81 -9.29 5.50 3.33
C ASP A 81 -9.93 4.97 2.05
N TRP A 82 -9.78 5.72 0.95
CA TRP A 82 -10.19 5.27 -0.38
C TRP A 82 -9.43 4.02 -0.83
N GLN A 83 -8.14 3.96 -0.54
CA GLN A 83 -7.33 2.76 -0.80
C GLN A 83 -7.82 1.57 0.03
N ALA A 84 -8.13 1.77 1.31
CA ALA A 84 -8.68 0.74 2.16
C ALA A 84 -10.00 0.20 1.60
N ALA A 85 -10.90 1.08 1.18
CA ALA A 85 -12.17 0.71 0.54
C ALA A 85 -11.98 -0.02 -0.78
N PHE A 86 -11.07 0.47 -1.65
CA PHE A 86 -10.75 -0.18 -2.92
C PHE A 86 -10.19 -1.60 -2.70
N THR A 87 -9.24 -1.74 -1.80
CA THR A 87 -8.63 -3.04 -1.49
C THR A 87 -9.65 -4.01 -0.92
N GLN A 88 -10.57 -3.52 -0.08
CA GLN A 88 -11.66 -4.34 0.46
C GLN A 88 -12.68 -4.75 -0.62
N ALA A 89 -12.99 -3.85 -1.55
CA ALA A 89 -13.92 -4.14 -2.65
C ALA A 89 -13.45 -5.29 -3.54
N PHE A 90 -12.14 -5.46 -3.68
CA PHE A 90 -11.51 -6.51 -4.49
C PHE A 90 -10.73 -7.52 -3.67
N ALA A 91 -11.06 -7.68 -2.39
CA ALA A 91 -10.38 -8.61 -1.50
C ALA A 91 -10.47 -10.05 -2.05
N GLY A 92 -9.31 -10.70 -2.15
CA GLY A 92 -9.21 -12.08 -2.67
C GLY A 92 -9.07 -12.19 -4.19
N ASP A 93 -9.17 -11.10 -4.95
CA ASP A 93 -8.87 -11.15 -6.38
C ASP A 93 -7.34 -11.26 -6.61
N PRO A 94 -6.86 -12.31 -7.29
CA PRO A 94 -5.43 -12.54 -7.50
C PRO A 94 -4.76 -11.47 -8.37
N ASN A 95 -5.52 -10.69 -9.14
CA ASN A 95 -4.99 -9.60 -9.94
C ASN A 95 -4.66 -8.35 -9.12
N MET A 96 -5.16 -8.24 -7.88
CA MET A 96 -4.79 -7.14 -6.98
C MET A 96 -3.28 -7.03 -6.74
N LYS A 97 -2.55 -8.15 -6.82
CA LYS A 97 -1.07 -8.15 -6.74
C LYS A 97 -0.36 -7.40 -7.89
N LYS A 98 -1.07 -7.06 -8.97
CA LYS A 98 -0.55 -6.26 -10.09
C LYS A 98 -0.81 -4.76 -9.90
N ILE A 99 -1.48 -4.38 -8.81
CA ILE A 99 -1.79 -3.00 -8.46
C ILE A 99 -0.79 -2.55 -7.39
N SER A 100 -0.19 -1.40 -7.60
CA SER A 100 0.57 -0.67 -6.58
C SER A 100 -0.15 0.62 -6.23
N PHE A 101 -0.11 1.01 -4.96
CA PHE A 101 -0.77 2.22 -4.48
C PHE A 101 0.25 3.31 -4.22
N ASP A 102 -0.15 4.55 -4.51
CA ASP A 102 0.64 5.77 -4.27
C ASP A 102 -0.30 6.87 -3.77
N CYS A 103 -1.08 6.51 -2.74
CA CYS A 103 -2.12 7.36 -2.20
C CYS A 103 -1.56 8.42 -1.26
N GLU A 104 -2.18 9.59 -1.30
CA GLU A 104 -1.89 10.72 -0.44
C GLU A 104 -3.20 11.21 0.22
N ALA A 105 -3.10 12.07 1.24
CA ALA A 105 -4.29 12.66 1.85
C ALA A 105 -5.18 13.40 0.82
N SER A 106 -4.57 13.97 -0.22
CA SER A 106 -5.22 14.72 -1.30
C SER A 106 -5.87 13.85 -2.38
N GLY A 107 -5.61 12.53 -2.42
CA GLY A 107 -6.18 11.69 -3.46
C GLY A 107 -5.83 10.21 -3.40
N PHE A 108 -6.70 9.43 -4.03
CA PHE A 108 -6.49 8.02 -4.26
C PHE A 108 -5.81 7.81 -5.61
N PHE A 109 -4.69 7.10 -5.58
CA PHE A 109 -3.90 6.77 -6.77
C PHE A 109 -3.46 5.31 -6.70
N CYS A 110 -3.68 4.57 -7.79
CA CYS A 110 -3.09 3.26 -7.93
C CYS A 110 -2.54 3.04 -9.33
N THR A 111 -1.49 2.25 -9.44
CA THR A 111 -0.72 2.07 -10.68
C THR A 111 -0.66 0.61 -11.09
N SER A 112 -0.53 0.39 -12.40
CA SER A 112 -0.25 -0.91 -12.99
C SER A 112 0.43 -0.75 -14.35
N HIS A 113 1.17 -1.77 -14.79
CA HIS A 113 1.61 -1.91 -16.19
C HIS A 113 0.53 -2.51 -17.10
N ASP A 114 -0.58 -2.96 -16.52
CA ASP A 114 -1.70 -3.59 -17.24
C ASP A 114 -2.90 -2.64 -17.26
N LEU A 115 -3.05 -1.89 -18.37
CA LEU A 115 -4.15 -0.96 -18.57
C LEU A 115 -5.51 -1.63 -18.40
N ALA A 116 -5.69 -2.87 -18.89
CA ALA A 116 -6.97 -3.55 -18.83
C ALA A 116 -7.43 -3.83 -17.39
N ILE A 117 -6.49 -4.09 -16.49
CA ILE A 117 -6.77 -4.26 -15.06
C ILE A 117 -7.26 -2.95 -14.44
N LEU A 118 -6.60 -1.81 -14.73
CA LEU A 118 -7.04 -0.52 -14.20
C LEU A 118 -8.42 -0.11 -14.74
N GLU A 119 -8.69 -0.36 -16.03
CA GLU A 119 -10.02 -0.12 -16.61
C GLU A 119 -11.08 -0.97 -15.93
N GLN A 120 -10.82 -2.27 -15.75
CA GLN A 120 -11.75 -3.19 -15.11
C GLN A 120 -12.05 -2.77 -13.67
N TYR A 121 -11.02 -2.54 -12.88
CA TYR A 121 -11.19 -2.17 -11.48
C TYR A 121 -11.76 -0.78 -11.30
N GLY A 122 -11.34 0.20 -12.09
CA GLY A 122 -11.86 1.54 -12.02
C GLY A 122 -13.34 1.61 -12.34
N ALA A 123 -13.78 0.94 -13.41
CA ALA A 123 -15.20 0.88 -13.77
C ALA A 123 -16.03 0.13 -12.72
N ALA A 124 -15.54 -1.01 -12.23
CA ALA A 124 -16.22 -1.80 -11.21
C ALA A 124 -16.31 -1.02 -9.88
N PHE A 125 -15.25 -0.36 -9.47
CA PHE A 125 -15.22 0.42 -8.22
C PHE A 125 -16.13 1.64 -8.32
N ARG A 126 -16.11 2.37 -9.44
CA ARG A 126 -17.08 3.44 -9.67
C ARG A 126 -18.53 2.94 -9.54
N GLY A 127 -18.83 1.76 -10.12
CA GLY A 127 -20.15 1.15 -9.98
C GLY A 127 -20.52 0.83 -8.53
N ILE A 128 -19.56 0.43 -7.71
CA ILE A 128 -19.74 0.22 -6.27
C ILE A 128 -20.00 1.55 -5.56
N CYS A 129 -19.21 2.59 -5.84
CA CYS A 129 -19.33 3.90 -5.22
C CYS A 129 -20.66 4.59 -5.51
N THR A 130 -21.31 4.31 -6.66
CA THR A 130 -22.62 4.88 -7.01
C THR A 130 -23.79 4.26 -6.24
N ASP A 131 -23.56 3.17 -5.53
CA ASP A 131 -24.54 2.51 -4.66
C ASP A 131 -24.09 2.67 -3.20
N THR A 132 -24.59 3.72 -2.54
CA THR A 132 -24.24 4.05 -1.15
C THR A 132 -24.49 2.88 -0.20
N ALA A 133 -25.57 2.14 -0.37
CA ALA A 133 -25.90 0.99 0.47
C ALA A 133 -24.87 -0.14 0.34
N ARG A 134 -24.28 -0.29 -0.82
CA ARG A 134 -23.19 -1.22 -1.10
C ARG A 134 -21.83 -0.69 -0.66
N PHE A 135 -21.58 0.61 -0.81
CA PHE A 135 -20.30 1.22 -0.55
C PHE A 135 -19.99 1.39 0.95
N ILE A 136 -20.98 1.78 1.76
CA ILE A 136 -20.82 1.95 3.22
C ILE A 136 -20.17 0.72 3.89
N PRO A 137 -20.70 -0.51 3.77
CA PRO A 137 -20.08 -1.67 4.42
C PRO A 137 -18.65 -1.96 3.92
N ILE A 138 -18.33 -1.62 2.68
CA ILE A 138 -16.98 -1.77 2.12
C ILE A 138 -16.01 -0.79 2.77
N VAL A 139 -16.42 0.47 2.95
CA VAL A 139 -15.64 1.49 3.67
C VAL A 139 -15.36 1.02 5.10
N PHE A 140 -16.39 0.60 5.84
CA PHE A 140 -16.26 0.11 7.21
C PHE A 140 -15.26 -1.04 7.32
N GLN A 141 -15.46 -2.08 6.54
CA GLN A 141 -14.60 -3.26 6.57
C GLN A 141 -13.18 -2.93 6.11
N GLY A 142 -13.05 -2.09 5.09
CA GLY A 142 -11.75 -1.69 4.55
C GLY A 142 -10.91 -0.94 5.57
N ILE A 143 -11.46 0.12 6.16
CA ILE A 143 -10.74 0.95 7.14
C ILE A 143 -10.41 0.13 8.41
N GLN A 144 -11.38 -0.61 8.96
CA GLN A 144 -11.14 -1.44 10.15
C GLN A 144 -10.04 -2.48 9.90
N ARG A 145 -10.05 -3.11 8.73
CA ARG A 145 -9.03 -4.09 8.36
C ARG A 145 -7.65 -3.43 8.22
N MET A 146 -7.58 -2.27 7.58
CA MET A 146 -6.34 -1.51 7.44
C MET A 146 -5.76 -1.13 8.82
N GLU A 147 -6.60 -0.58 9.71
CA GLU A 147 -6.18 -0.24 11.08
C GLU A 147 -5.66 -1.45 11.87
N GLN A 148 -6.32 -2.61 11.73
CA GLN A 148 -5.88 -3.83 12.38
C GLN A 148 -4.51 -4.27 11.87
N LEU A 149 -4.30 -4.24 10.55
CA LEU A 149 -3.02 -4.60 9.94
C LEU A 149 -1.90 -3.64 10.35
N MET A 150 -2.17 -2.35 10.38
CA MET A 150 -1.19 -1.35 10.85
C MET A 150 -0.80 -1.59 12.31
N LYS A 151 -1.76 -1.85 13.20
CA LYS A 151 -1.49 -2.18 14.61
C LYS A 151 -0.69 -3.48 14.75
N GLU A 152 -1.00 -4.50 13.97
CA GLU A 152 -0.25 -5.75 13.98
C GLU A 152 1.17 -5.58 13.44
N GLN A 153 1.34 -4.83 12.36
CA GLN A 153 2.64 -4.47 11.81
C GLN A 153 3.48 -3.69 12.83
N GLU A 154 2.93 -2.66 13.45
CA GLU A 154 3.61 -1.88 14.49
C GLU A 154 4.06 -2.79 15.64
N ARG A 155 3.18 -3.69 16.10
CA ARG A 155 3.52 -4.66 17.15
C ARG A 155 4.66 -5.58 16.73
N LEU A 156 4.64 -6.09 15.49
CA LEU A 156 5.69 -6.96 14.95
C LEU A 156 7.01 -6.22 14.84
N MET A 157 7.01 -5.01 14.29
CA MET A 157 8.22 -4.20 14.14
C MET A 157 8.84 -3.85 15.49
N LYS A 158 8.02 -3.49 16.48
CA LYS A 158 8.49 -3.29 17.85
C LYS A 158 9.11 -4.56 18.44
N THR A 159 8.52 -5.72 18.16
CA THR A 159 9.03 -7.02 18.60
C THR A 159 10.36 -7.35 17.92
N VAL A 160 10.45 -7.17 16.60
CA VAL A 160 11.69 -7.39 15.83
C VAL A 160 12.82 -6.52 16.38
N ARG A 161 12.59 -5.20 16.48
CA ARG A 161 13.60 -4.26 17.00
C ARG A 161 13.99 -4.61 18.44
N GLY A 162 13.01 -4.97 19.29
CA GLY A 162 13.27 -5.41 20.65
C GLY A 162 14.18 -6.64 20.71
N GLN A 163 13.91 -7.66 19.91
CA GLN A 163 14.71 -8.87 19.84
C GLN A 163 16.13 -8.60 19.30
N LEU A 164 16.26 -7.74 18.27
CA LEU A 164 17.57 -7.32 17.77
C LEU A 164 18.39 -6.60 18.85
N MET A 165 17.75 -5.77 19.68
CA MET A 165 18.40 -5.07 20.78
C MET A 165 18.77 -6.00 21.96
N GLU A 166 17.92 -6.97 22.26
CA GLU A 166 18.14 -7.92 23.36
C GLU A 166 19.27 -8.91 23.08
N ASN A 167 19.45 -9.30 21.83
CA ASN A 167 20.50 -10.26 21.45
C ASN A 167 21.22 -9.85 20.16
N PRO A 168 22.01 -8.77 20.18
CA PRO A 168 22.69 -8.22 18.99
C PRO A 168 23.76 -9.16 18.38
N ASN A 169 24.14 -10.21 19.07
CA ASN A 169 25.11 -11.21 18.61
C ASN A 169 24.45 -12.45 17.98
N ALA A 170 23.13 -12.52 17.93
CA ALA A 170 22.43 -13.61 17.27
C ALA A 170 22.38 -13.42 15.75
N ILE A 171 22.19 -14.53 15.04
CA ILE A 171 21.81 -14.50 13.62
C ILE A 171 20.29 -14.52 13.55
N PHE A 172 19.72 -13.53 12.90
CA PHE A 172 18.29 -13.40 12.71
C PHE A 172 17.90 -13.81 11.28
N HIS A 173 16.98 -14.76 11.17
CA HIS A 173 16.37 -15.12 9.90
C HIS A 173 15.00 -14.44 9.81
N ILE A 174 14.89 -13.44 8.95
CA ILE A 174 13.66 -12.67 8.76
C ILE A 174 13.00 -13.18 7.48
N MET A 175 11.79 -13.71 7.62
CA MET A 175 10.96 -14.12 6.49
C MET A 175 10.05 -12.97 6.13
N THR A 176 10.22 -12.42 4.93
CA THR A 176 9.38 -11.34 4.42
C THR A 176 8.54 -11.84 3.24
N PRO A 177 7.48 -11.11 2.84
CA PRO A 177 6.72 -11.42 1.63
C PRO A 177 7.56 -11.43 0.35
N TYR A 178 8.74 -10.81 0.38
CA TYR A 178 9.65 -10.64 -0.78
C TYR A 178 10.81 -11.62 -0.79
N GLY A 179 10.97 -12.41 0.27
CA GLY A 179 12.06 -13.35 0.42
C GLY A 179 12.60 -13.41 1.84
N ASN A 180 13.61 -14.24 2.02
CA ASN A 180 14.24 -14.42 3.32
C ASN A 180 15.53 -13.63 3.38
N VAL A 181 15.77 -12.98 4.53
CA VAL A 181 17.03 -12.30 4.81
C VAL A 181 17.65 -12.83 6.10
N SER A 182 18.96 -13.06 6.07
CA SER A 182 19.72 -13.43 7.26
C SER A 182 20.54 -12.22 7.70
N LEU A 183 20.31 -11.75 8.93
CA LEU A 183 21.05 -10.68 9.55
C LEU A 183 22.10 -11.27 10.49
N HIS A 184 23.36 -11.13 10.15
CA HIS A 184 24.48 -11.42 11.02
C HIS A 184 24.70 -10.30 12.04
N PRO A 185 25.44 -10.51 13.13
CA PRO A 185 25.64 -9.51 14.18
C PRO A 185 26.10 -8.13 13.68
N MET A 186 26.98 -8.11 12.66
CA MET A 186 27.41 -6.85 12.06
C MET A 186 26.31 -6.13 11.29
N ASP A 187 25.45 -6.87 10.60
CA ASP A 187 24.30 -6.30 9.90
C ASP A 187 23.30 -5.73 10.89
N THR A 188 23.01 -6.50 11.96
CA THR A 188 22.12 -6.06 13.05
C THR A 188 22.64 -4.79 13.69
N LYS A 189 23.94 -4.72 14.02
CA LYS A 189 24.56 -3.52 14.57
C LYS A 189 24.44 -2.33 13.62
N ALA A 190 24.78 -2.52 12.34
CA ALA A 190 24.69 -1.47 11.33
C ALA A 190 23.28 -0.93 11.12
N LEU A 191 22.25 -1.80 11.23
CA LEU A 191 20.84 -1.41 11.17
C LEU A 191 20.41 -0.61 12.39
N LEU A 192 20.77 -1.08 13.59
CA LEU A 192 20.42 -0.40 14.86
C LEU A 192 21.10 0.96 14.98
N ASP A 193 22.36 1.07 14.52
CA ASP A 193 23.16 2.30 14.51
C ASP A 193 22.77 3.26 13.35
N GLY A 194 21.91 2.82 12.43
CA GLY A 194 21.54 3.61 11.26
C GLY A 194 22.64 3.77 10.21
N THR A 195 23.75 3.00 10.31
CA THR A 195 24.88 3.07 9.37
C THR A 195 24.63 2.28 8.08
N ARG A 196 23.67 1.35 8.08
CA ARG A 196 23.22 0.62 6.91
C ARG A 196 21.81 1.06 6.55
N SER A 197 21.68 1.61 5.35
CA SER A 197 20.41 2.15 4.87
C SER A 197 19.60 1.21 3.95
N THR A 198 20.23 0.11 3.48
CA THR A 198 19.59 -0.82 2.55
C THR A 198 19.91 -2.27 2.87
N ILE A 199 18.95 -3.17 2.53
CA ILE A 199 19.10 -4.63 2.60
C ILE A 199 18.73 -5.20 1.23
N ASP A 200 19.54 -6.12 0.71
CA ASP A 200 19.23 -6.85 -0.52
C ASP A 200 18.48 -8.15 -0.18
N ILE A 201 17.32 -8.34 -0.80
CA ILE A 201 16.53 -9.56 -0.67
C ILE A 201 16.29 -10.10 -2.10
N GLU A 202 16.82 -11.27 -2.38
CA GLU A 202 16.68 -11.94 -3.69
C GLU A 202 16.98 -11.04 -4.90
N GLY A 203 18.02 -10.18 -4.75
CA GLY A 203 18.46 -9.27 -5.80
C GLY A 203 17.69 -7.95 -5.88
N THR A 204 16.70 -7.74 -5.02
CA THR A 204 15.98 -6.47 -4.88
C THR A 204 16.45 -5.73 -3.63
N ARG A 205 16.74 -4.43 -3.79
CA ARG A 205 17.23 -3.59 -2.71
C ARG A 205 16.08 -2.84 -2.05
N TYR A 206 15.93 -3.03 -0.74
CA TYR A 206 14.94 -2.37 0.10
C TYR A 206 15.63 -1.39 1.06
N ALA A 207 14.97 -0.31 1.44
CA ALA A 207 15.45 0.54 2.50
C ALA A 207 15.41 -0.21 3.84
N ALA A 208 16.45 -0.09 4.65
CA ALA A 208 16.56 -0.83 5.91
C ALA A 208 15.45 -0.45 6.90
N PHE A 209 15.04 0.83 6.91
CA PHE A 209 13.93 1.31 7.74
C PHE A 209 12.58 0.75 7.26
N GLU A 210 12.41 0.42 5.97
CA GLU A 210 11.20 -0.26 5.45
C GLU A 210 10.99 -1.63 6.09
N LEU A 211 12.06 -2.28 6.51
CA LEU A 211 12.00 -3.54 7.26
C LEU A 211 11.90 -3.33 8.77
N LEU A 212 12.31 -2.19 9.30
CA LEU A 212 12.41 -1.92 10.73
C LEU A 212 11.45 -0.83 11.24
N ASP A 213 11.06 0.13 10.42
CA ASP A 213 10.19 1.25 10.76
C ASP A 213 9.09 1.45 9.68
N GLN A 214 7.91 1.00 9.89
CA GLN A 214 6.58 1.37 9.36
C GLN A 214 6.38 1.58 7.84
N GLU A 215 7.38 1.87 7.04
CA GLU A 215 7.24 1.99 5.59
C GLU A 215 7.79 0.76 4.90
N VAL A 216 7.17 -0.40 5.16
CA VAL A 216 7.25 -1.46 4.18
C VAL A 216 6.43 -0.95 3.01
N THR A 217 7.09 -0.46 1.97
CA THR A 217 6.50 -0.20 0.65
C THR A 217 6.21 -1.51 -0.09
N ALA A 218 5.90 -2.54 0.70
CA ALA A 218 5.08 -3.62 0.22
C ALA A 218 3.83 -2.98 -0.29
N SER A 219 3.43 -3.27 -1.50
CA SER A 219 2.10 -2.89 -1.93
C SER A 219 1.17 -3.21 -0.75
N GLN A 220 0.35 -2.29 -0.33
CA GLN A 220 -0.57 -2.53 0.80
C GLN A 220 -1.44 -3.76 0.56
N THR A 221 -1.50 -4.25 -0.67
CA THR A 221 -2.06 -5.52 -1.08
C THR A 221 -1.40 -6.70 -0.38
N ASP A 222 -0.09 -6.65 -0.16
CA ASP A 222 0.65 -7.72 0.53
C ASP A 222 0.38 -7.72 2.03
N LEU A 223 0.12 -6.55 2.64
CA LEU A 223 -0.35 -6.45 4.02
C LEU A 223 -1.72 -7.13 4.17
N PHE A 224 -2.64 -6.94 3.22
CA PHE A 224 -3.94 -7.60 3.22
C PHE A 224 -3.86 -9.11 2.99
N ASN A 225 -2.81 -9.60 2.36
CA ASN A 225 -2.59 -11.03 2.16
C ASN A 225 -1.92 -11.73 3.36
N SER A 226 -1.82 -11.06 4.54
CA SER A 226 -1.37 -11.60 5.82
C SER A 226 0.02 -12.24 5.83
N ASN A 227 0.92 -11.80 4.98
CA ASN A 227 2.31 -12.24 5.01
C ASN A 227 3.08 -11.44 6.06
N CYS A 228 2.84 -11.76 7.32
CA CYS A 228 3.57 -11.16 8.44
C CYS A 228 5.06 -11.49 8.35
N ILE A 229 5.90 -10.53 8.74
CA ILE A 229 7.32 -10.79 8.97
C ILE A 229 7.43 -11.83 10.07
N ARG A 230 8.09 -12.95 9.79
CA ARG A 230 8.40 -13.99 10.77
C ARG A 230 9.89 -13.98 11.02
N MET A 231 10.28 -14.06 12.27
CA MET A 231 11.67 -14.10 12.69
C MET A 231 11.99 -15.38 13.42
N LYS A 232 13.09 -16.01 13.03
CA LYS A 232 13.70 -17.13 13.76
C LYS A 232 15.10 -16.69 14.15
N THR A 233 15.46 -16.95 15.39
CA THR A 233 16.78 -16.59 15.94
C THR A 233 17.64 -17.85 16.05
N GLU A 234 18.88 -17.79 15.61
CA GLU A 234 19.91 -18.79 15.84
C GLU A 234 21.08 -18.16 16.60
N GLU A 235 21.64 -18.90 17.52
CA GLU A 235 22.87 -18.44 18.21
C GLU A 235 24.03 -18.45 17.20
N ALA A 236 24.74 -17.31 17.09
CA ALA A 236 25.95 -17.24 16.30
C ALA A 236 27.05 -18.04 17.01
N SER A 237 27.72 -18.94 16.29
CA SER A 237 28.89 -19.61 16.85
C SER A 237 30.02 -18.60 17.08
N LEU A 238 30.77 -18.76 18.19
CA LEU A 238 31.91 -17.89 18.55
C LEU A 238 32.93 -17.80 17.40
N ASP A 239 33.11 -18.87 16.64
CA ASP A 239 34.06 -18.93 15.50
C ASP A 239 33.70 -17.98 14.34
N MET A 240 32.41 -17.60 14.18
CA MET A 240 32.01 -16.63 13.17
C MET A 240 32.19 -15.17 13.61
N ILE A 241 32.20 -14.93 14.90
CA ILE A 241 32.41 -13.58 15.46
C ILE A 241 33.90 -13.15 15.33
N GLU A 242 34.85 -14.11 15.45
CA GLU A 242 36.28 -13.83 15.30
C GLU A 242 36.73 -13.58 13.85
N GLN A 243 36.01 -14.10 12.85
CA GLN A 243 36.35 -13.85 11.44
C GLN A 243 35.84 -12.51 10.90
N THR A 244 35.05 -11.77 11.68
CA THR A 244 34.44 -10.50 11.29
C THR A 244 34.98 -9.29 12.06
N MET A 245 35.95 -9.49 12.96
CA MET A 245 36.73 -8.44 13.61
C MET A 245 38.08 -8.25 12.91
#